data_545c65b39b858981c27917885c531183
#
_entry.id   545c65b39b858981c27917885c531183
#
_cell.length_a   1.000
_cell.length_b   1.000
_cell.length_c   1.000
_cell.angle_alpha   90.00
_cell.angle_beta   90.00
_cell.angle_gamma   90.00
#
_symmetry.space_group_name_H-M   'P 1'
#
loop_
_entity.id
_entity.type
_entity.pdbx_description
1 polymer ?
#
loop_
_entity_poly.entity_id
_entity_poly.type
_entity_poly.pdbx_seq_one_letter_code
_entity_poly.pdbx_strand_id
1 'polypeptide(L)'
;MKSFKFLMMPLLLSAFIVLASATSGDKEVERLHASRNVLETIATMHDGIPRDILQSCNGIVIIPSMLNAGFAVGVKHGNGIAMVRLPNGSWSDPVFITLNGGSFGLQIGVQSVDLVLVFKHRGVLDRVKNGDFTIGGDVSATAGPVGRNATANTDAALKAEVYSYSRARGLFAGITINGANLGIDHKADYRYYGPGMSSHDIF
;
A
#
# COMPACT_ATOMS: atom_id res chain seq x y z
N MET A 1 25.01 40.04 44.80
CA MET A 1 25.07 39.41 43.48
C MET A 1 25.31 37.93 43.65
N LYS A 2 24.27 37.12 43.78
CA LYS A 2 24.39 35.62 43.77
C LYS A 2 23.09 35.03 43.31
N SER A 3 23.17 34.23 42.22
CA SER A 3 22.42 33.03 41.94
C SER A 3 20.90 33.13 41.77
N PHE A 4 20.49 33.42 40.53
CA PHE A 4 19.14 33.19 40.09
C PHE A 4 19.17 32.40 38.73
N LYS A 5 19.72 31.19 38.77
CA LYS A 5 19.82 30.34 37.58
C LYS A 5 19.65 28.86 37.94
N PHE A 6 18.53 28.43 38.57
CA PHE A 6 18.33 26.97 38.73
C PHE A 6 16.88 26.56 38.99
N LEU A 7 15.89 27.30 38.45
CA LEU A 7 14.50 26.93 38.71
C LEU A 7 13.60 26.93 37.45
N MET A 8 14.15 26.79 36.24
CA MET A 8 13.35 26.75 35.03
C MET A 8 13.46 25.46 34.19
N MET A 9 14.06 24.40 34.75
CA MET A 9 14.29 23.17 33.96
C MET A 9 13.36 21.98 34.22
N PRO A 10 12.47 21.94 35.20
CA PRO A 10 11.53 20.86 35.31
C PRO A 10 10.15 21.09 34.66
N LEU A 11 9.87 22.30 34.13
CA LEU A 11 8.53 22.59 33.58
C LEU A 11 8.37 22.27 32.09
N LEU A 12 9.44 21.93 31.39
CA LEU A 12 9.41 21.57 29.96
C LEU A 12 9.33 20.05 29.70
N LEU A 13 9.44 19.24 30.76
CA LEU A 13 9.37 17.77 30.65
C LEU A 13 7.98 17.19 30.91
N SER A 14 7.03 17.99 31.38
CA SER A 14 5.66 17.53 31.67
C SER A 14 4.66 17.79 30.52
N ALA A 15 5.07 18.47 29.45
CA ALA A 15 4.20 18.76 28.30
C ALA A 15 4.30 17.71 27.17
N PHE A 16 5.07 16.63 27.32
CA PHE A 16 5.33 15.66 26.24
C PHE A 16 4.67 14.28 26.45
N ILE A 17 3.77 14.13 27.41
CA ILE A 17 3.11 12.84 27.73
C ILE A 17 1.59 12.91 27.53
N VAL A 18 1.11 13.70 26.59
CA VAL A 18 -0.31 13.64 26.18
C VAL A 18 -0.39 13.59 24.66
N LEU A 19 0.24 12.58 24.07
CA LEU A 19 0.02 12.26 22.66
C LEU A 19 0.38 10.79 22.43
N ALA A 20 -0.53 9.89 22.71
CA ALA A 20 -0.69 8.60 22.04
C ALA A 20 -1.65 7.69 22.81
N SER A 21 -2.89 8.08 22.91
CA SER A 21 -3.97 7.12 23.11
C SER A 21 -4.86 7.20 21.88
N ALA A 22 -4.30 7.00 20.69
CA ALA A 22 -5.07 6.50 19.59
C ALA A 22 -5.53 5.10 20.03
N THR A 23 -6.82 4.91 20.19
CA THR A 23 -7.41 3.62 20.46
C THR A 23 -6.93 2.62 19.42
N SER A 24 -6.79 1.36 19.82
CA SER A 24 -6.11 0.32 19.02
C SER A 24 -6.74 0.06 17.64
N GLY A 25 -7.93 0.57 17.37
CA GLY A 25 -8.63 0.46 16.08
C GLY A 25 -8.57 1.71 15.19
N ASP A 26 -8.20 2.87 15.73
CA ASP A 26 -8.25 4.14 14.98
C ASP A 26 -7.25 4.17 13.81
N LYS A 27 -6.09 3.52 13.97
CA LYS A 27 -5.06 3.44 12.92
C LYS A 27 -5.50 2.60 11.72
N GLU A 28 -6.20 1.52 11.97
CA GLU A 28 -6.74 0.64 10.95
C GLU A 28 -7.87 1.34 10.18
N VAL A 29 -8.74 2.05 10.88
CA VAL A 29 -9.80 2.88 10.30
C VAL A 29 -9.20 4.01 9.45
N GLU A 30 -8.16 4.69 9.95
CA GLU A 30 -7.45 5.71 9.18
C GLU A 30 -6.83 5.13 7.90
N ARG A 31 -6.21 3.93 7.99
CA ARG A 31 -5.65 3.22 6.82
C ARG A 31 -6.73 2.89 5.79
N LEU A 32 -7.91 2.46 6.23
CA LEU A 32 -9.05 2.22 5.35
C LEU A 32 -9.52 3.51 4.65
N HIS A 33 -9.67 4.61 5.41
CA HIS A 33 -10.03 5.90 4.84
C HIS A 33 -8.98 6.42 3.85
N ALA A 34 -7.70 6.30 4.17
CA ALA A 34 -6.63 6.70 3.28
C ALA A 34 -6.64 5.86 1.99
N SER A 35 -6.84 4.56 2.09
CA SER A 35 -6.93 3.65 0.92
C SER A 35 -8.15 3.97 0.06
N ARG A 36 -9.30 4.26 0.66
CA ARG A 36 -10.49 4.71 -0.05
C ARG A 36 -10.23 6.02 -0.81
N ASN A 37 -9.62 7.01 -0.15
CA ASN A 37 -9.30 8.30 -0.78
C ASN A 37 -8.35 8.13 -1.98
N VAL A 38 -7.37 7.23 -1.89
CA VAL A 38 -6.50 6.89 -3.03
C VAL A 38 -7.32 6.35 -4.19
N LEU A 39 -8.20 5.38 -3.93
CA LEU A 39 -9.02 4.76 -4.97
C LEU A 39 -10.00 5.75 -5.61
N GLU A 40 -10.69 6.57 -4.80
CA GLU A 40 -11.59 7.62 -5.29
C GLU A 40 -10.86 8.65 -6.14
N THR A 41 -9.66 9.06 -5.71
CA THR A 41 -8.84 10.01 -6.48
C THR A 41 -8.46 9.42 -7.82
N ILE A 42 -7.98 8.18 -7.86
CA ILE A 42 -7.58 7.50 -9.10
C ILE A 42 -8.78 7.30 -10.03
N ALA A 43 -9.94 6.95 -9.47
CA ALA A 43 -11.16 6.75 -10.25
C ALA A 43 -11.68 8.05 -10.93
N THR A 44 -11.36 9.22 -10.36
CA THR A 44 -11.75 10.52 -10.92
C THR A 44 -10.72 11.11 -11.87
N MET A 45 -9.49 10.59 -11.90
CA MET A 45 -8.45 11.08 -12.79
C MET A 45 -8.72 10.71 -14.24
N HIS A 46 -8.43 11.65 -15.17
CA HIS A 46 -8.54 11.40 -16.60
C HIS A 46 -7.59 10.31 -17.09
N ASP A 47 -6.38 10.30 -16.54
CA ASP A 47 -5.29 9.37 -16.88
C ASP A 47 -5.08 8.30 -15.80
N GLY A 48 -6.15 7.93 -15.09
CA GLY A 48 -6.12 6.92 -14.05
C GLY A 48 -6.04 5.47 -14.59
N ILE A 49 -6.32 4.51 -13.71
CA ILE A 49 -6.39 3.10 -14.09
C ILE A 49 -7.56 2.89 -15.05
N PRO A 50 -7.36 2.24 -16.21
CA PRO A 50 -8.43 1.95 -17.15
C PRO A 50 -9.57 1.17 -16.47
N ARG A 51 -10.80 1.57 -16.78
CA ARG A 51 -12.00 0.94 -16.15
C ARG A 51 -12.08 -0.55 -16.42
N ASP A 52 -11.72 -0.98 -17.63
CA ASP A 52 -11.75 -2.39 -18.00
C ASP A 52 -10.81 -3.23 -17.15
N ILE A 53 -9.66 -2.68 -16.76
CA ILE A 53 -8.70 -3.31 -15.86
C ILE A 53 -9.28 -3.45 -14.45
N LEU A 54 -9.92 -2.40 -13.93
CA LEU A 54 -10.57 -2.44 -12.62
C LEU A 54 -11.78 -3.38 -12.59
N GLN A 55 -12.53 -3.47 -13.70
CA GLN A 55 -13.70 -4.35 -13.79
C GLN A 55 -13.32 -5.82 -13.94
N SER A 56 -12.22 -6.12 -14.64
CA SER A 56 -11.77 -7.49 -14.90
C SER A 56 -10.78 -8.03 -13.87
N CYS A 57 -10.26 -7.20 -12.96
CA CYS A 57 -9.28 -7.65 -11.98
C CYS A 57 -9.91 -8.56 -10.92
N ASN A 58 -9.11 -9.46 -10.40
CA ASN A 58 -9.49 -10.42 -9.37
C ASN A 58 -9.03 -10.00 -7.97
N GLY A 59 -8.21 -8.94 -7.89
CA GLY A 59 -7.83 -8.37 -6.61
C GLY A 59 -7.12 -7.03 -6.77
N ILE A 60 -7.09 -6.31 -5.69
CA ILE A 60 -6.46 -5.00 -5.60
C ILE A 60 -5.72 -4.86 -4.27
N VAL A 61 -4.56 -4.26 -4.33
CA VAL A 61 -3.80 -3.83 -3.16
C VAL A 61 -3.63 -2.32 -3.25
N ILE A 62 -3.90 -1.63 -2.16
CA ILE A 62 -3.79 -0.17 -2.08
C ILE A 62 -2.89 0.18 -0.91
N ILE A 63 -1.83 0.90 -1.18
CA ILE A 63 -0.84 1.34 -0.18
C ILE A 63 -0.75 2.86 -0.25
N PRO A 64 -1.48 3.56 0.63
CA PRO A 64 -1.40 5.02 0.72
C PRO A 64 -0.03 5.46 1.25
N SER A 65 0.48 6.55 0.71
CA SER A 65 1.67 7.23 1.22
C SER A 65 2.87 6.32 1.47
N MET A 66 3.09 5.33 0.58
CA MET A 66 4.27 4.48 0.65
C MET A 66 5.54 5.32 0.66
N LEU A 67 6.39 5.10 1.64
CA LEU A 67 7.69 5.73 1.74
C LEU A 67 8.65 5.08 0.74
N ASN A 68 9.27 5.88 -0.09
CA ASN A 68 10.38 5.49 -0.95
C ASN A 68 11.55 6.43 -0.66
N ALA A 69 12.58 5.91 -0.01
CA ALA A 69 13.72 6.69 0.45
C ALA A 69 15.02 6.02 0.05
N GLY A 70 15.99 6.80 -0.49
CA GLY A 70 17.28 6.21 -0.84
C GLY A 70 18.27 7.19 -1.44
N PHE A 71 19.51 6.70 -1.48
CA PHE A 71 20.65 7.27 -2.16
C PHE A 71 21.46 6.11 -2.74
N ALA A 72 21.42 5.91 -4.06
CA ALA A 72 21.97 4.74 -4.77
C ALA A 72 21.36 3.39 -4.36
N VAL A 73 21.18 3.15 -3.08
CA VAL A 73 20.40 2.05 -2.49
C VAL A 73 19.28 2.68 -1.65
N GLY A 74 18.06 2.16 -1.78
CA GLY A 74 16.91 2.71 -1.08
C GLY A 74 16.06 1.64 -0.44
N VAL A 75 15.12 2.10 0.38
CA VAL A 75 14.10 1.28 1.02
C VAL A 75 12.72 1.77 0.61
N LYS A 76 11.81 0.82 0.46
CA LYS A 76 10.38 1.05 0.28
C LYS A 76 9.66 0.45 1.47
N HIS A 77 8.78 1.22 2.07
CA HIS A 77 7.93 0.74 3.15
C HIS A 77 6.55 1.38 3.06
N GLY A 78 5.52 0.59 3.23
CA GLY A 78 4.15 1.09 3.25
C GLY A 78 3.18 0.10 3.88
N ASN A 79 2.12 0.64 4.44
CA ASN A 79 1.02 -0.12 5.00
C ASN A 79 -0.23 0.18 4.17
N GLY A 80 -1.01 -0.87 3.91
CA GLY A 80 -2.18 -0.74 3.07
C GLY A 80 -3.19 -1.84 3.32
N ILE A 81 -4.04 -2.04 2.34
CA ILE A 81 -5.07 -3.08 2.35
C ILE A 81 -5.01 -3.89 1.07
N ALA A 82 -5.47 -5.13 1.15
CA ALA A 82 -5.73 -6.02 0.02
C ALA A 82 -7.18 -6.46 0.03
N MET A 83 -7.79 -6.55 -1.14
CA MET A 83 -9.15 -7.06 -1.33
C MET A 83 -9.15 -8.00 -2.53
N VAL A 84 -9.95 -9.05 -2.48
CA VAL A 84 -10.12 -10.02 -3.57
C VAL A 84 -11.55 -10.02 -4.07
N ARG A 85 -11.73 -10.36 -5.35
CA ARG A 85 -13.05 -10.54 -5.92
C ARG A 85 -13.56 -11.95 -5.59
N LEU A 86 -14.68 -12.01 -4.92
CA LEU A 86 -15.35 -13.25 -4.54
C LEU A 86 -16.03 -13.90 -5.75
N PRO A 87 -16.37 -15.21 -5.68
CA PRO A 87 -17.04 -15.91 -6.78
C PRO A 87 -18.39 -15.33 -7.19
N ASN A 88 -19.07 -14.63 -6.28
CA ASN A 88 -20.33 -13.94 -6.53
C ASN A 88 -20.15 -12.57 -7.21
N GLY A 89 -18.89 -12.15 -7.48
CA GLY A 89 -18.53 -10.88 -8.09
C GLY A 89 -18.40 -9.71 -7.12
N SER A 90 -18.74 -9.89 -5.84
CA SER A 90 -18.50 -8.86 -4.82
C SER A 90 -17.01 -8.81 -4.41
N TRP A 91 -16.62 -7.80 -3.65
CA TRP A 91 -15.31 -7.73 -3.04
C TRP A 91 -15.34 -8.34 -1.63
N SER A 92 -14.24 -8.94 -1.22
CA SER A 92 -14.02 -9.37 0.16
C SER A 92 -13.94 -8.16 1.10
N ASP A 93 -14.00 -8.41 2.39
CA ASP A 93 -13.54 -7.46 3.37
C ASP A 93 -12.02 -7.20 3.20
N PRO A 94 -11.51 -6.03 3.61
CA PRO A 94 -10.11 -5.68 3.43
C PRO A 94 -9.21 -6.41 4.43
N VAL A 95 -8.17 -7.06 3.95
CA VAL A 95 -7.07 -7.59 4.77
C VAL A 95 -5.97 -6.53 4.84
N PHE A 96 -5.43 -6.29 6.03
CA PHE A 96 -4.33 -5.35 6.22
C PHE A 96 -3.01 -5.97 5.77
N ILE A 97 -2.22 -5.18 5.04
CA ILE A 97 -0.95 -5.64 4.47
C ILE A 97 0.17 -4.65 4.72
N THR A 98 1.40 -5.15 4.66
CA THR A 98 2.62 -4.36 4.70
C THR A 98 3.47 -4.66 3.46
N LEU A 99 3.98 -3.63 2.82
CA LEU A 99 4.95 -3.73 1.75
C LEU A 99 6.32 -3.30 2.27
N ASN A 100 7.33 -4.15 2.06
CA ASN A 100 8.72 -3.87 2.36
C ASN A 100 9.58 -4.22 1.15
N GLY A 101 10.53 -3.37 0.80
CA GLY A 101 11.40 -3.66 -0.34
C GLY A 101 12.64 -2.80 -0.38
N GLY A 102 13.64 -3.31 -1.10
CA GLY A 102 14.79 -2.54 -1.52
C GLY A 102 14.54 -1.83 -2.85
N SER A 103 15.26 -0.78 -3.11
CA SER A 103 15.36 -0.16 -4.42
C SER A 103 16.81 0.14 -4.74
N PHE A 104 17.18 -0.13 -6.00
CA PHE A 104 18.47 0.28 -6.55
C PHE A 104 18.18 1.35 -7.62
N GLY A 105 18.86 2.48 -7.55
CA GLY A 105 18.70 3.53 -8.56
C GLY A 105 19.29 4.87 -8.13
N LEU A 106 19.41 5.76 -9.10
CA LEU A 106 19.95 7.12 -8.90
C LEU A 106 18.94 8.07 -8.20
N GLN A 107 17.94 7.52 -7.49
CA GLN A 107 17.02 8.36 -6.74
C GLN A 107 17.69 8.84 -5.45
N ILE A 108 17.78 10.15 -5.32
CA ILE A 108 18.27 10.83 -4.11
C ILE A 108 17.06 11.48 -3.46
N GLY A 109 16.76 11.10 -2.22
CA GLY A 109 15.75 11.76 -1.41
C GLY A 109 14.73 10.82 -0.78
N VAL A 110 13.73 11.45 -0.20
CA VAL A 110 12.57 10.80 0.42
C VAL A 110 11.32 11.23 -0.35
N GLN A 111 10.54 10.26 -0.77
CA GLN A 111 9.32 10.48 -1.53
C GLN A 111 8.18 9.66 -0.93
N SER A 112 7.01 10.27 -0.80
CA SER A 112 5.77 9.59 -0.47
C SER A 112 4.96 9.39 -1.74
N VAL A 113 4.54 8.15 -2.00
CA VAL A 113 3.75 7.79 -3.18
C VAL A 113 2.58 6.91 -2.78
N ASP A 114 1.42 7.14 -3.38
CA ASP A 114 0.33 6.18 -3.31
C ASP A 114 0.60 5.08 -4.33
N LEU A 115 0.49 3.83 -3.91
CA LEU A 115 0.71 2.66 -4.75
C LEU A 115 -0.57 1.86 -4.85
N VAL A 116 -0.92 1.46 -6.08
CA VAL A 116 -2.01 0.52 -6.36
C VAL A 116 -1.48 -0.63 -7.19
N LEU A 117 -1.73 -1.86 -6.72
CA LEU A 117 -1.44 -3.09 -7.44
C LEU A 117 -2.76 -3.73 -7.85
N VAL A 118 -2.88 -4.05 -9.12
CA VAL A 118 -4.07 -4.68 -9.71
C VAL A 118 -3.72 -6.09 -10.17
N PHE A 119 -4.36 -7.08 -9.60
CA PHE A 119 -4.09 -8.49 -9.82
C PHE A 119 -5.05 -9.05 -10.88
N LYS A 120 -4.50 -9.58 -11.97
CA LYS A 120 -5.27 -10.14 -13.08
C LYS A 120 -5.88 -11.50 -12.75
N HIS A 121 -5.16 -12.31 -11.97
CA HIS A 121 -5.54 -13.70 -11.68
C HIS A 121 -5.69 -13.94 -10.18
N ARG A 122 -6.75 -14.65 -9.81
CA ARG A 122 -7.05 -14.98 -8.42
C ARG A 122 -5.95 -15.81 -7.75
N GLY A 123 -5.37 -16.76 -8.47
CA GLY A 123 -4.32 -17.64 -7.93
C GLY A 123 -3.05 -16.91 -7.44
N VAL A 124 -2.82 -15.67 -7.87
CA VAL A 124 -1.74 -14.84 -7.34
C VAL A 124 -2.05 -14.39 -5.93
N LEU A 125 -3.31 -14.04 -5.66
CA LEU A 125 -3.76 -13.60 -4.34
C LEU A 125 -3.87 -14.74 -3.35
N ASP A 126 -4.09 -15.96 -3.81
CA ASP A 126 -4.04 -17.17 -2.96
C ASP A 126 -2.63 -17.38 -2.39
N ARG A 127 -1.58 -16.92 -3.08
CA ARG A 127 -0.21 -16.89 -2.53
C ARG A 127 -0.06 -15.85 -1.41
N VAL A 128 -0.71 -14.69 -1.54
CA VAL A 128 -0.73 -13.67 -0.47
C VAL A 128 -1.37 -14.22 0.80
N LYS A 129 -2.45 -15.01 0.66
CA LYS A 129 -3.12 -15.67 1.79
C LYS A 129 -2.21 -16.61 2.56
N ASN A 130 -1.32 -17.30 1.85
CA ASN A 130 -0.44 -18.32 2.40
C ASN A 130 0.87 -17.78 2.98
N GLY A 131 1.08 -16.48 2.94
CA GLY A 131 2.25 -15.82 3.50
C GLY A 131 2.81 -14.73 2.61
N ASP A 132 4.00 -14.31 2.97
CA ASP A 132 4.73 -13.26 2.24
C ASP A 132 5.11 -13.71 0.84
N PHE A 133 4.96 -12.83 -0.14
CA PHE A 133 5.44 -13.08 -1.48
C PHE A 133 6.19 -11.87 -2.05
N THR A 134 7.10 -12.12 -2.97
CA THR A 134 7.96 -11.11 -3.57
C THR A 134 7.46 -10.72 -4.95
N ILE A 135 7.17 -9.45 -5.14
CA ILE A 135 6.82 -8.89 -6.45
C ILE A 135 8.08 -8.85 -7.32
N GLY A 136 7.98 -9.44 -8.52
CA GLY A 136 9.12 -9.57 -9.44
C GLY A 136 9.98 -10.82 -9.21
N GLY A 137 9.75 -11.55 -8.11
CA GLY A 137 10.31 -12.88 -7.85
C GLY A 137 9.24 -13.95 -8.04
N ASP A 138 8.30 -14.03 -7.11
CA ASP A 138 7.23 -15.04 -7.12
C ASP A 138 6.10 -14.70 -8.09
N VAL A 139 5.92 -13.40 -8.38
CA VAL A 139 4.85 -12.87 -9.21
C VAL A 139 5.39 -11.83 -10.17
N SER A 140 5.06 -11.95 -11.46
CA SER A 140 5.45 -10.98 -12.46
C SER A 140 4.63 -9.71 -12.35
N ALA A 141 5.29 -8.58 -12.16
CA ALA A 141 4.66 -7.27 -12.12
C ALA A 141 5.23 -6.33 -13.18
N THR A 142 4.39 -5.49 -13.75
CA THR A 142 4.80 -4.45 -14.70
C THR A 142 4.04 -3.17 -14.47
N ALA A 143 4.56 -2.07 -15.02
CA ALA A 143 3.82 -0.82 -15.10
C ALA A 143 2.51 -1.04 -15.85
N GLY A 144 1.40 -0.67 -15.22
CA GLY A 144 0.10 -0.80 -15.85
C GLY A 144 -0.14 0.26 -16.93
N PRO A 145 -0.98 -0.02 -17.92
CA PRO A 145 -1.41 0.98 -18.89
C PRO A 145 -2.23 2.07 -18.22
N VAL A 146 -2.04 3.33 -18.61
CA VAL A 146 -2.73 4.50 -18.04
C VAL A 146 -3.60 5.19 -19.07
N GLY A 147 -4.70 5.82 -18.63
CA GLY A 147 -5.62 6.54 -19.49
C GLY A 147 -6.79 5.69 -20.03
N ARG A 148 -7.81 6.37 -20.52
CA ARG A 148 -9.10 5.75 -20.90
C ARG A 148 -9.03 4.74 -22.03
N ASN A 149 -8.07 4.91 -22.95
CA ASN A 149 -7.90 4.08 -24.13
C ASN A 149 -6.58 3.30 -24.13
N ALA A 150 -5.96 3.17 -22.94
CA ALA A 150 -4.70 2.46 -22.84
C ALA A 150 -4.93 0.95 -22.96
N THR A 151 -4.22 0.33 -23.89
CA THR A 151 -4.19 -1.13 -24.06
C THR A 151 -2.84 -1.68 -23.64
N ALA A 152 -2.85 -2.89 -23.06
CA ALA A 152 -1.63 -3.60 -22.69
C ALA A 152 -1.00 -4.25 -23.94
N ASN A 153 -0.38 -3.45 -24.80
CA ASN A 153 0.11 -3.90 -26.11
C ASN A 153 1.55 -4.41 -26.12
N THR A 154 2.23 -4.47 -24.97
CA THR A 154 3.59 -5.02 -24.90
C THR A 154 3.54 -6.46 -24.40
N ASP A 155 4.49 -7.30 -24.86
CA ASP A 155 4.59 -8.70 -24.42
C ASP A 155 4.73 -8.81 -22.89
N ALA A 156 5.45 -7.88 -22.27
CA ALA A 156 5.59 -7.81 -20.82
C ALA A 156 4.25 -7.52 -20.13
N ALA A 157 3.45 -6.60 -20.65
CA ALA A 157 2.14 -6.28 -20.10
C ALA A 157 1.13 -7.43 -20.30
N LEU A 158 1.19 -8.13 -21.42
CA LEU A 158 0.32 -9.30 -21.65
C LEU A 158 0.63 -10.44 -20.70
N LYS A 159 1.91 -10.68 -20.39
CA LYS A 159 2.39 -11.76 -19.51
C LYS A 159 2.35 -11.40 -18.02
N ALA A 160 2.26 -10.13 -17.68
CA ALA A 160 2.25 -9.71 -16.29
C ALA A 160 1.00 -10.21 -15.55
N GLU A 161 1.20 -10.70 -14.34
CA GLU A 161 0.14 -11.12 -13.43
C GLU A 161 -0.40 -9.93 -12.60
N VAL A 162 0.44 -8.91 -12.42
CA VAL A 162 0.14 -7.72 -11.63
C VAL A 162 0.49 -6.46 -12.40
N TYR A 163 -0.45 -5.52 -12.45
CA TYR A 163 -0.20 -4.16 -12.89
C TYR A 163 0.05 -3.27 -11.69
N SER A 164 1.11 -2.46 -11.74
CA SER A 164 1.43 -1.51 -10.69
C SER A 164 1.29 -0.07 -11.16
N TYR A 165 0.72 0.74 -10.31
CA TYR A 165 0.45 2.15 -10.52
C TYR A 165 0.89 2.96 -9.32
N SER A 166 1.45 4.13 -9.54
CA SER A 166 1.76 5.05 -8.46
C SER A 166 1.25 6.45 -8.74
N ARG A 167 0.98 7.16 -7.65
CA ARG A 167 0.68 8.59 -7.69
C ARG A 167 1.63 9.33 -6.77
N ALA A 168 2.39 10.25 -7.31
CA ALA A 168 3.27 11.14 -6.58
C ALA A 168 3.02 12.57 -7.00
N ARG A 169 2.89 13.51 -6.04
CA ARG A 169 2.69 14.95 -6.29
C ARG A 169 1.54 15.26 -7.29
N GLY A 170 0.45 14.48 -7.23
CA GLY A 170 -0.70 14.67 -8.12
C GLY A 170 -0.56 14.06 -9.53
N LEU A 171 0.59 13.52 -9.87
CA LEU A 171 0.82 12.81 -11.12
C LEU A 171 0.62 11.30 -10.94
N PHE A 172 -0.08 10.69 -11.87
CA PHE A 172 -0.33 9.25 -11.90
C PHE A 172 0.43 8.61 -13.06
N ALA A 173 1.06 7.49 -12.81
CA ALA A 173 1.79 6.74 -13.84
C ALA A 173 1.81 5.24 -13.53
N GLY A 174 1.91 4.42 -14.57
CA GLY A 174 2.31 3.04 -14.42
C GLY A 174 3.78 2.98 -14.01
N ILE A 175 4.09 2.17 -13.00
CA ILE A 175 5.47 1.98 -12.53
C ILE A 175 5.79 0.49 -12.43
N THR A 176 7.07 0.16 -12.42
CA THR A 176 7.54 -1.20 -12.15
C THR A 176 7.98 -1.30 -10.70
N ILE A 177 7.46 -2.29 -9.98
CA ILE A 177 7.85 -2.62 -8.62
C ILE A 177 8.39 -4.04 -8.60
N ASN A 178 9.71 -4.17 -8.44
CA ASN A 178 10.38 -5.45 -8.30
C ASN A 178 11.16 -5.49 -6.98
N GLY A 179 11.33 -6.69 -6.41
CA GLY A 179 12.06 -6.88 -5.16
C GLY A 179 11.33 -6.37 -3.92
N ALA A 180 10.02 -6.08 -4.03
CA ALA A 180 9.21 -5.73 -2.88
C ALA A 180 8.49 -6.98 -2.37
N ASN A 181 8.57 -7.20 -1.06
CA ASN A 181 7.83 -8.23 -0.34
C ASN A 181 6.51 -7.64 0.15
N LEU A 182 5.43 -8.38 -0.09
CA LEU A 182 4.09 -8.05 0.38
C LEU A 182 3.68 -9.10 1.41
N GLY A 183 3.44 -8.66 2.62
CA GLY A 183 3.06 -9.53 3.74
C GLY A 183 1.77 -9.08 4.40
N ILE A 184 1.11 -10.02 5.08
CA ILE A 184 -0.10 -9.74 5.86
C ILE A 184 0.28 -9.10 7.18
N ASP A 185 -0.42 -8.02 7.56
CA ASP A 185 -0.32 -7.40 8.87
C ASP A 185 -1.31 -8.04 9.84
N HIS A 186 -1.00 -9.26 10.28
CA HIS A 186 -1.85 -10.02 11.21
C HIS A 186 -2.20 -9.25 12.50
N LYS A 187 -1.32 -8.32 12.92
CA LYS A 187 -1.59 -7.51 14.10
C LYS A 187 -2.67 -6.46 13.84
N ALA A 188 -2.67 -5.89 12.64
CA ALA A 188 -3.71 -4.96 12.22
C ALA A 188 -5.05 -5.68 12.02
N ASP A 189 -5.05 -6.85 11.36
CA ASP A 189 -6.24 -7.68 11.20
C ASP A 189 -6.85 -8.01 12.57
N TYR A 190 -6.01 -8.48 13.51
CA TYR A 190 -6.46 -8.79 14.89
C TYR A 190 -7.05 -7.57 15.61
N ARG A 191 -6.42 -6.39 15.48
CA ARG A 191 -6.92 -5.16 16.12
C ARG A 191 -8.25 -4.69 15.56
N TYR A 192 -8.47 -4.90 14.26
CA TYR A 192 -9.65 -4.43 13.56
C TYR A 192 -10.83 -5.42 13.65
N TYR A 193 -10.57 -6.70 13.39
CA TYR A 193 -11.60 -7.74 13.34
C TYR A 193 -11.80 -8.48 14.67
N GLY A 194 -10.85 -8.35 15.59
CA GLY A 194 -10.88 -9.07 16.86
C GLY A 194 -10.27 -10.47 16.81
N PRO A 195 -10.28 -11.18 17.96
CA PRO A 195 -9.74 -12.53 18.04
C PRO A 195 -10.59 -13.54 17.26
N GLY A 196 -9.93 -14.49 16.60
CA GLY A 196 -10.58 -15.60 15.90
C GLY A 196 -10.80 -15.41 14.39
N MET A 197 -10.53 -14.24 13.85
CA MET A 197 -10.54 -14.01 12.40
C MET A 197 -9.12 -14.12 11.86
N SER A 198 -8.87 -15.09 10.99
CA SER A 198 -7.62 -15.15 10.24
C SER A 198 -7.76 -14.39 8.91
N SER A 199 -6.64 -13.94 8.35
CA SER A 199 -6.65 -13.30 7.02
C SER A 199 -7.24 -14.22 5.94
N HIS A 200 -7.16 -15.54 6.16
CA HIS A 200 -7.76 -16.53 5.27
C HIS A 200 -9.30 -16.54 5.34
N ASP A 201 -9.87 -16.20 6.50
CA ASP A 201 -11.32 -16.14 6.70
C ASP A 201 -11.92 -14.83 6.16
N ILE A 202 -11.09 -13.79 6.05
CA ILE A 202 -11.48 -12.46 5.56
C ILE A 202 -11.53 -12.43 4.02
N PHE A 203 -10.66 -13.19 3.34
CA PHE A 203 -10.58 -13.23 1.87
C PHE A 203 -11.66 -14.08 1.20
#